data_a1e4ecf4a5628bb9b6628326985c3e46
#
_entry.id   a1e4ecf4a5628bb9b6628326985c3e46
#
_cell.length_a   1.000
_cell.length_b   1.000
_cell.length_c   1.000
_cell.angle_alpha   90.00
_cell.angle_beta   90.00
_cell.angle_gamma   90.00
#
_symmetry.space_group_name_H-M   'P 1'
#
loop_
_entity.id
_entity.type
_entity.pdbx_description
1 polymer ?
#
loop_
_entity_poly.entity_id
_entity_poly.type
_entity_poly.pdbx_seq_one_letter_code
_entity_poly.pdbx_strand_id
1 'polypeptide(L)'
;MNLLRKQRILLVCLILLLVLTSSPMGLAASPYQDYAESLAALGVFRGTGQGFELDRAPTRVEGVVMLVRLLGAEEDALALANAEIPFTDVPAWANGYVAYAWQNQLTTG
;
A
#
# COMPACT_ATOMS: atom_id res chain seq x y z
N MET A 1 -21.69 -34.91 -40.67
CA MET A 1 -20.63 -35.12 -39.68
C MET A 1 -19.62 -33.97 -39.69
N ASN A 2 -19.09 -33.58 -40.83
CA ASN A 2 -18.15 -32.48 -40.91
C ASN A 2 -18.74 -31.10 -40.54
N LEU A 3 -20.05 -30.89 -40.76
CA LEU A 3 -20.72 -29.63 -40.43
C LEU A 3 -20.83 -29.39 -38.92
N LEU A 4 -21.19 -30.42 -38.15
CA LEU A 4 -21.28 -30.38 -36.68
C LEU A 4 -19.90 -30.18 -36.04
N ARG A 5 -18.86 -30.78 -36.61
CA ARG A 5 -17.49 -30.61 -36.15
C ARG A 5 -16.99 -29.19 -36.42
N LYS A 6 -17.28 -28.64 -37.59
CA LYS A 6 -16.96 -27.25 -37.93
C LYS A 6 -17.70 -26.25 -37.03
N GLN A 7 -18.98 -26.50 -36.76
CA GLN A 7 -19.77 -25.66 -35.86
C GLN A 7 -19.23 -25.68 -34.42
N ARG A 8 -18.82 -26.85 -33.92
CA ARG A 8 -18.20 -26.97 -32.58
C ARG A 8 -16.88 -26.23 -32.51
N ILE A 9 -16.04 -26.35 -33.54
CA ILE A 9 -14.76 -25.64 -33.61
C ILE A 9 -14.99 -24.12 -33.66
N LEU A 10 -15.97 -23.67 -34.44
CA LEU A 10 -16.32 -22.26 -34.55
C LEU A 10 -16.83 -21.71 -33.22
N LEU A 11 -17.63 -22.48 -32.48
CA LEU A 11 -18.16 -22.11 -31.16
C LEU A 11 -17.04 -22.03 -30.13
N VAL A 12 -16.11 -22.97 -30.13
CA VAL A 12 -14.93 -22.96 -29.24
C VAL A 12 -14.02 -21.78 -29.55
N CYS A 13 -13.78 -21.49 -30.84
CA CYS A 13 -13.01 -20.31 -31.23
C CYS A 13 -13.69 -19.00 -30.82
N LEU A 14 -15.02 -18.92 -30.90
CA LEU A 14 -15.80 -17.74 -30.49
C LEU A 14 -15.71 -17.53 -28.97
N ILE A 15 -15.83 -18.62 -28.20
CA ILE A 15 -15.69 -18.57 -26.73
C ILE A 15 -14.27 -18.18 -26.34
N LEU A 16 -13.26 -18.71 -27.01
CA LEU A 16 -11.86 -18.37 -26.77
C LEU A 16 -11.58 -16.90 -27.10
N LEU A 17 -12.17 -16.37 -28.18
CA LEU A 17 -12.07 -14.97 -28.55
C LEU A 17 -12.74 -14.05 -27.52
N LEU A 18 -13.89 -14.44 -26.98
CA LEU A 18 -14.61 -13.74 -25.93
C LEU A 18 -13.81 -13.69 -24.61
N VAL A 19 -13.13 -14.79 -24.27
CA VAL A 19 -12.25 -14.85 -23.09
C VAL A 19 -11.02 -13.96 -23.26
N LEU A 20 -10.47 -13.87 -24.46
CA LEU A 20 -9.32 -13.00 -24.75
C LEU A 20 -9.68 -11.51 -24.79
N THR A 21 -10.94 -11.17 -25.07
CA THR A 21 -11.42 -9.78 -25.10
C THR A 21 -11.98 -9.31 -23.76
N SER A 22 -12.24 -10.23 -22.83
CA SER A 22 -12.54 -9.89 -21.45
C SER A 22 -11.23 -9.57 -20.70
N SER A 23 -10.57 -8.51 -21.09
CA SER A 23 -9.60 -7.88 -20.21
C SER A 23 -10.36 -7.51 -18.94
N PRO A 24 -9.90 -7.92 -17.73
CA PRO A 24 -10.46 -7.35 -16.54
C PRO A 24 -10.33 -5.84 -16.73
N MET A 25 -11.44 -5.10 -16.61
CA MET A 25 -11.39 -3.66 -16.44
C MET A 25 -10.73 -3.45 -15.09
N GLY A 26 -9.39 -3.59 -15.06
CA GLY A 26 -8.59 -3.20 -13.94
C GLY A 26 -8.87 -1.71 -13.72
N LEU A 27 -9.19 -1.36 -12.49
CA LEU A 27 -9.13 0.02 -12.05
C LEU A 27 -7.81 0.59 -12.61
N ALA A 28 -7.89 1.68 -13.37
CA ALA A 28 -6.72 2.34 -13.89
C ALA A 28 -5.75 2.56 -12.72
N ALA A 29 -4.49 2.13 -12.86
CA ALA A 29 -3.48 2.36 -11.85
C ALA A 29 -3.42 3.86 -11.54
N SER A 30 -3.31 4.21 -10.26
CA SER A 30 -3.11 5.60 -9.85
C SER A 30 -1.87 6.17 -10.55
N PRO A 31 -1.89 7.43 -11.00
CA PRO A 31 -0.70 8.06 -11.58
C PRO A 31 0.48 8.13 -10.59
N TYR A 32 0.23 7.88 -9.31
CA TYR A 32 1.26 7.86 -8.25
C TYR A 32 1.77 6.47 -7.91
N GLN A 33 1.32 5.43 -8.62
CA GLN A 33 1.71 4.04 -8.33
C GLN A 33 3.22 3.83 -8.38
N ASP A 34 3.89 4.34 -9.41
CA ASP A 34 5.34 4.20 -9.59
C ASP A 34 6.12 4.87 -8.47
N TYR A 35 5.64 6.02 -7.99
CA TYR A 35 6.25 6.72 -6.85
C TYR A 35 6.08 5.92 -5.55
N ALA A 36 4.91 5.35 -5.32
CA ALA A 36 4.64 4.51 -4.16
C ALA A 36 5.53 3.25 -4.16
N GLU A 37 5.69 2.60 -5.31
CA GLU A 37 6.58 1.44 -5.47
C GLU A 37 8.05 1.81 -5.22
N SER A 38 8.48 2.96 -5.69
CA SER A 38 9.84 3.47 -5.43
C SER A 38 10.08 3.72 -3.95
N LEU A 39 9.13 4.34 -3.26
CA LEU A 39 9.20 4.57 -1.81
C LEU A 39 9.11 3.26 -1.02
N ALA A 40 8.36 2.28 -1.50
CA ALA A 40 8.29 0.95 -0.90
C ALA A 40 9.62 0.21 -1.03
N ALA A 41 10.30 0.33 -2.17
CA ALA A 41 11.63 -0.25 -2.37
C ALA A 41 12.67 0.34 -1.41
N LEU A 42 12.51 1.60 -1.00
CA LEU A 42 13.34 2.27 0.01
C LEU A 42 12.91 1.95 1.45
N GLY A 43 11.82 1.20 1.65
CA GLY A 43 11.28 0.88 2.97
C GLY A 43 10.57 2.04 3.68
N VAL A 44 10.37 3.17 3.01
CA VAL A 44 9.73 4.37 3.57
C VAL A 44 8.22 4.23 3.61
N PHE A 45 7.63 3.70 2.53
CA PHE A 45 6.19 3.53 2.37
C PHE A 45 5.86 2.06 2.12
N ARG A 46 5.14 1.43 3.03
CA ARG A 46 4.85 -0.01 2.96
C ARG A 46 3.41 -0.33 2.57
N GLY A 47 2.54 0.68 2.62
CA GLY A 47 1.12 0.46 2.40
C GLY A 47 0.45 -0.27 3.56
N THR A 48 -0.73 -0.79 3.30
CA THR A 48 -1.56 -1.55 4.24
C THR A 48 -1.78 -2.97 3.72
N GLY A 49 -2.54 -3.79 4.43
CA GLY A 49 -2.99 -5.10 3.92
C GLY A 49 -3.86 -5.01 2.66
N GLN A 50 -4.30 -3.81 2.28
CA GLN A 50 -5.09 -3.52 1.08
C GLN A 50 -4.28 -2.79 -0.01
N GLY A 51 -2.97 -2.82 0.06
CA GLY A 51 -2.08 -2.13 -0.87
C GLY A 51 -1.73 -0.72 -0.43
N PHE A 52 -1.39 0.14 -1.37
CA PHE A 52 -0.93 1.51 -1.07
C PHE A 52 -2.06 2.48 -0.75
N GLU A 53 -3.30 2.19 -1.15
CA GLU A 53 -4.46 3.05 -0.91
C GLU A 53 -4.22 4.52 -1.33
N LEU A 54 -3.71 4.73 -2.54
CA LEU A 54 -3.26 6.04 -3.05
C LEU A 54 -4.40 7.03 -3.32
N ASP A 55 -5.64 6.61 -3.23
CA ASP A 55 -6.85 7.41 -3.39
C ASP A 55 -7.33 8.09 -2.09
N ARG A 56 -6.69 7.79 -0.98
CA ARG A 56 -6.95 8.46 0.30
C ARG A 56 -5.73 9.24 0.81
N ALA A 57 -6.00 10.31 1.55
CA ALA A 57 -4.93 11.01 2.25
C ALA A 57 -4.36 10.15 3.39
N PRO A 58 -3.03 10.18 3.63
CA PRO A 58 -2.45 9.54 4.79
C PRO A 58 -2.95 10.21 6.08
N THR A 59 -3.05 9.43 7.13
CA THR A 59 -3.29 9.97 8.46
C THR A 59 -2.02 10.67 8.97
N ARG A 60 -2.18 11.52 9.98
CA ARG A 60 -1.04 12.20 10.60
C ARG A 60 -0.03 11.21 11.17
N VAL A 61 -0.48 10.15 11.82
CA VAL A 61 0.39 9.10 12.36
C VAL A 61 1.12 8.33 11.26
N GLU A 62 0.49 8.06 10.15
CA GLU A 62 1.14 7.45 8.99
C GLU A 62 2.25 8.36 8.44
N GLY A 63 2.01 9.68 8.40
CA GLY A 63 3.03 10.65 8.02
C GLY A 63 4.24 10.64 8.95
N VAL A 64 4.03 10.56 10.25
CA VAL A 64 5.11 10.43 11.25
C VAL A 64 5.91 9.15 11.03
N VAL A 65 5.25 8.03 10.79
CA VAL A 65 5.92 6.75 10.52
C VAL A 65 6.79 6.82 9.26
N MET A 66 6.28 7.40 8.19
CA MET A 66 7.06 7.61 6.96
C MET A 66 8.28 8.51 7.19
N LEU A 67 8.12 9.58 7.96
CA LEU A 67 9.22 10.47 8.31
C LEU A 67 10.32 9.76 9.09
N VAL A 68 9.96 8.97 10.09
CA VAL A 68 10.92 8.19 10.89
C VAL A 68 11.67 7.18 10.04
N ARG A 69 10.99 6.51 9.13
CA ARG A 69 11.62 5.58 8.18
C ARG A 69 12.55 6.30 7.20
N LEU A 70 12.14 7.47 6.71
CA LEU A 70 12.97 8.30 5.82
C LEU A 70 14.27 8.74 6.50
N LEU A 71 14.21 9.01 7.80
CA LEU A 71 15.39 9.36 8.60
C LEU A 71 16.28 8.16 8.94
N GLY A 72 15.89 6.94 8.56
CA GLY A 72 16.61 5.72 8.90
C GLY A 72 16.55 5.34 10.38
N ALA A 73 15.55 5.84 11.10
CA ALA A 73 15.44 5.72 12.55
C ALA A 73 14.40 4.68 13.01
N GLU A 74 14.01 3.76 12.14
CA GLU A 74 12.95 2.80 12.47
C GLU A 74 13.34 1.86 13.61
N GLU A 75 14.58 1.39 13.68
CA GLU A 75 15.05 0.54 14.79
C GLU A 75 14.98 1.28 16.13
N ASP A 76 15.41 2.53 16.17
CA ASP A 76 15.33 3.37 17.37
C ASP A 76 13.87 3.60 17.79
N ALA A 77 13.00 3.83 16.82
CA ALA A 77 11.56 3.99 17.08
C ALA A 77 10.93 2.70 17.64
N LEU A 78 11.24 1.55 17.07
CA LEU A 78 10.72 0.26 17.55
C LEU A 78 11.19 -0.07 18.98
N ALA A 79 12.38 0.36 19.35
CA ALA A 79 12.87 0.23 20.73
C ALA A 79 12.05 1.05 21.73
N LEU A 80 11.32 2.06 21.28
CA LEU A 80 10.44 2.92 22.08
C LEU A 80 8.97 2.49 22.08
N ALA A 81 8.65 1.27 21.63
CA ALA A 81 7.28 0.80 21.50
C ALA A 81 6.44 0.88 22.78
N ASN A 82 7.08 0.79 23.95
CA ASN A 82 6.44 0.87 25.25
C ASN A 82 6.75 2.19 25.99
N ALA A 83 7.31 3.18 25.33
CA ALA A 83 7.60 4.47 25.93
C ALA A 83 6.32 5.24 26.27
N GLU A 84 6.34 5.97 27.37
CA GLU A 84 5.27 6.90 27.72
C GLU A 84 5.32 8.12 26.80
N ILE A 85 4.17 8.50 26.28
CA ILE A 85 3.99 9.69 25.45
C ILE A 85 2.81 10.52 25.97
N PRO A 86 2.81 11.85 25.78
CA PRO A 86 1.74 12.70 26.28
C PRO A 86 0.45 12.65 25.45
N PHE A 87 0.40 11.82 24.42
CA PHE A 87 -0.72 11.73 23.48
C PHE A 87 -1.58 10.51 23.80
N THR A 88 -2.89 10.67 23.74
CA THR A 88 -3.86 9.63 24.07
C THR A 88 -4.55 9.01 22.85
N ASP A 89 -4.36 9.59 21.68
CA ASP A 89 -5.02 9.23 20.41
C ASP A 89 -4.07 8.47 19.46
N VAL A 90 -2.99 7.93 19.94
CA VAL A 90 -2.00 7.18 19.17
C VAL A 90 -2.31 5.69 19.22
N PRO A 91 -2.50 5.02 18.07
CA PRO A 91 -2.68 3.57 18.06
C PRO A 91 -1.41 2.86 18.58
N ALA A 92 -1.60 1.74 19.28
CA ALA A 92 -0.53 1.02 19.95
C ALA A 92 0.64 0.66 19.01
N TRP A 93 0.35 0.28 17.77
CA TRP A 93 1.36 -0.07 16.78
C TRP A 93 2.31 1.08 16.41
N ALA A 94 1.86 2.33 16.56
CA ALA A 94 2.60 3.53 16.20
C ALA A 94 3.31 4.19 17.39
N ASN A 95 3.13 3.67 18.59
CA ASN A 95 3.63 4.31 19.81
C ASN A 95 5.13 4.62 19.74
N GLY A 96 5.94 3.68 19.32
CA GLY A 96 7.39 3.86 19.21
C GLY A 96 7.77 4.94 18.21
N TYR A 97 7.10 5.02 17.08
CA TYR A 97 7.35 6.04 16.07
C TYR A 97 6.99 7.44 16.58
N VAL A 98 5.86 7.56 17.24
CA VAL A 98 5.42 8.84 17.83
C VAL A 98 6.32 9.25 19.00
N ALA A 99 6.73 8.31 19.84
CA ALA A 99 7.68 8.55 20.93
C ALA A 99 9.02 9.07 20.40
N TYR A 100 9.56 8.42 19.38
CA TYR A 100 10.79 8.86 18.72
C TYR A 100 10.64 10.27 18.16
N ALA A 101 9.58 10.53 17.41
CA ALA A 101 9.33 11.82 16.79
C ALA A 101 9.17 12.93 17.83
N TRP A 102 8.48 12.65 18.94
CA TRP A 102 8.30 13.60 20.03
C TRP A 102 9.60 13.89 20.78
N GLN A 103 10.36 12.87 21.16
CA GLN A 103 11.64 13.01 21.85
C GLN A 103 12.69 13.78 21.02
N ASN A 104 12.65 13.63 19.71
CA ASN A 104 13.53 14.32 18.76
C ASN A 104 12.95 15.63 18.22
N GLN A 105 11.87 16.11 18.79
CA GLN A 105 11.23 17.40 18.43
C GLN A 105 10.76 17.47 16.96
N LEU A 106 10.43 16.32 16.36
CA LEU A 106 9.87 16.24 15.03
C LEU A 106 8.36 16.50 15.03
N THR A 107 7.73 16.36 16.17
CA THR A 107 6.32 16.69 16.40
C THR A 107 6.13 17.28 17.78
N THR A 108 5.16 18.14 17.91
CA THR A 108 4.75 18.76 19.19
C THR A 108 3.35 18.34 19.64
N GLY A 109 2.67 17.57 18.81
CA GLY A 109 1.32 17.11 19.09
C GLY A 109 0.37 17.21 17.91
#